data_ff9468556ab39b32b3e866a32a608d6a
#
_entry.id   ff9468556ab39b32b3e866a32a608d6a
#
_cell.length_a   1.000
_cell.length_b   1.000
_cell.length_c   1.000
_cell.angle_alpha   90.00
_cell.angle_beta   90.00
_cell.angle_gamma   90.00
#
_symmetry.space_group_name_H-M   'P 1'
#
loop_
_entity.id
_entity.type
_entity.pdbx_description
1 polymer ?
#
loop_
_entity_poly.entity_id
_entity_poly.type
_entity_poly.pdbx_seq_one_letter_code
_entity_poly.pdbx_strand_id
1 'polypeptide(L)'
;GMQSIEDLESSVNILRNSGVPFALLECTNLYPSPPSEVSLSGVIELREAFPDAIVGFSDHSIGPTMALASIGLGAQIIERHFTDTRYREGPDIICSMDGPELSFILARSEEIWTSMRNKKQRSQAEESVYRFARGSVVADSDIKKGQVLCESDIWMRRPGTGDFGPKDFYGLLGKTATIDIKRNSQIKKGDVI
;
A
#
# COMPACT_ATOMS: atom_id res chain seq x y z
N GLY A 1 -23.79 3.75 13.49
CA GLY A 1 -23.82 2.27 13.55
C GLY A 1 -25.20 1.69 13.33
N MET A 2 -25.28 0.40 13.08
CA MET A 2 -26.55 -0.34 12.88
C MET A 2 -27.38 0.12 11.65
N GLN A 3 -26.78 0.81 10.70
CA GLN A 3 -27.44 1.39 9.54
C GLN A 3 -26.77 0.88 8.25
N SER A 4 -27.56 0.61 7.21
CA SER A 4 -27.06 0.44 5.86
C SER A 4 -26.74 1.79 5.19
N ILE A 5 -26.10 1.78 4.04
CA ILE A 5 -25.86 2.99 3.24
C ILE A 5 -27.20 3.65 2.88
N GLU A 6 -28.19 2.86 2.49
CA GLU A 6 -29.53 3.33 2.11
C GLU A 6 -30.25 4.01 3.28
N ASP A 7 -30.10 3.46 4.49
CA ASP A 7 -30.71 4.06 5.71
C ASP A 7 -30.12 5.44 6.04
N LEU A 8 -28.86 5.69 5.66
CA LEU A 8 -28.20 6.97 5.93
C LEU A 8 -28.64 8.10 4.99
N GLU A 9 -29.16 7.80 3.80
CA GLU A 9 -29.45 8.82 2.78
C GLU A 9 -30.33 9.97 3.30
N SER A 10 -31.37 9.66 4.06
CA SER A 10 -32.28 10.67 4.58
C SER A 10 -31.58 11.62 5.55
N SER A 11 -30.75 11.10 6.45
CA SER A 11 -29.98 11.88 7.43
C SER A 11 -28.91 12.72 6.74
N VAL A 12 -28.20 12.14 5.76
CA VAL A 12 -27.18 12.85 4.99
C VAL A 12 -27.81 13.99 4.18
N ASN A 13 -28.99 13.80 3.60
CA ASN A 13 -29.68 14.86 2.89
C ASN A 13 -30.09 16.02 3.81
N ILE A 14 -30.47 15.75 5.07
CA ILE A 14 -30.72 16.81 6.06
C ILE A 14 -29.44 17.60 6.33
N LEU A 15 -28.31 16.91 6.54
CA LEU A 15 -27.01 17.55 6.76
C LEU A 15 -26.58 18.40 5.56
N ARG A 16 -26.70 17.88 4.34
CA ARG A 16 -26.41 18.62 3.10
C ARG A 16 -27.27 19.90 2.98
N ASN A 17 -28.56 19.78 3.25
CA ASN A 17 -29.48 20.92 3.19
C ASN A 17 -29.20 21.97 4.26
N SER A 18 -28.55 21.61 5.35
CA SER A 18 -28.14 22.59 6.39
C SER A 18 -26.95 23.46 5.97
N GLY A 19 -26.21 23.06 4.93
CA GLY A 19 -25.05 23.78 4.40
C GLY A 19 -23.81 23.74 5.30
N VAL A 20 -23.78 22.89 6.34
CA VAL A 20 -22.61 22.72 7.22
C VAL A 20 -21.76 21.52 6.82
N PRO A 21 -20.44 21.59 6.98
CA PRO A 21 -19.57 20.42 6.84
C PRO A 21 -19.97 19.34 7.86
N PHE A 22 -19.93 18.07 7.44
CA PHE A 22 -20.28 16.95 8.32
C PHE A 22 -19.32 15.78 8.15
N ALA A 23 -19.31 14.92 9.15
CA ALA A 23 -18.58 13.67 9.13
C ALA A 23 -19.52 12.49 9.39
N LEU A 24 -19.20 11.35 8.77
CA LEU A 24 -19.84 10.06 8.99
C LEU A 24 -18.81 9.08 9.53
N LEU A 25 -19.13 8.39 10.62
CA LEU A 25 -18.24 7.42 11.22
C LEU A 25 -18.85 6.02 11.07
N GLU A 26 -18.10 5.10 10.46
CA GLU A 26 -18.41 3.68 10.56
C GLU A 26 -18.32 3.23 12.01
N CYS A 27 -19.30 2.47 12.46
CA CYS A 27 -19.39 2.09 13.86
C CYS A 27 -20.13 0.76 14.03
N THR A 28 -19.50 -0.19 14.70
CA THR A 28 -20.13 -1.42 15.18
C THR A 28 -20.55 -1.26 16.64
N ASN A 29 -21.86 -1.31 16.91
CA ASN A 29 -22.42 -1.05 18.24
C ASN A 29 -22.45 -2.32 19.14
N LEU A 30 -21.30 -2.95 19.30
CA LEU A 30 -21.06 -4.03 20.27
C LEU A 30 -19.93 -3.62 21.22
N TYR A 31 -20.05 -3.90 22.52
CA TYR A 31 -19.13 -3.42 23.56
C TYR A 31 -18.62 -4.58 24.44
N PRO A 32 -17.43 -5.19 24.14
CA PRO A 32 -16.55 -4.89 23.02
C PRO A 32 -17.04 -5.47 21.69
N SER A 33 -16.61 -4.87 20.57
CA SER A 33 -16.83 -5.41 19.23
C SER A 33 -15.81 -6.50 18.92
N PRO A 34 -16.23 -7.77 18.67
CA PRO A 34 -15.30 -8.79 18.21
C PRO A 34 -14.89 -8.54 16.75
N PRO A 35 -13.67 -8.91 16.34
CA PRO A 35 -13.18 -8.66 14.98
C PRO A 35 -14.07 -9.23 13.86
N SER A 36 -14.83 -10.29 14.11
CA SER A 36 -15.78 -10.89 13.15
C SER A 36 -16.99 -10.02 12.83
N GLU A 37 -17.29 -9.04 13.68
CA GLU A 37 -18.44 -8.16 13.54
C GLU A 37 -18.05 -6.73 13.13
N VAL A 38 -16.77 -6.38 13.24
CA VAL A 38 -16.28 -5.05 12.83
C VAL A 38 -16.26 -4.92 11.33
N SER A 39 -16.94 -3.92 10.78
CA SER A 39 -16.96 -3.64 9.36
C SER A 39 -15.93 -2.59 8.95
N LEU A 40 -14.68 -2.99 8.78
CA LEU A 40 -13.65 -2.07 8.25
C LEU A 40 -13.92 -1.65 6.80
N SER A 41 -14.58 -2.51 6.00
CA SER A 41 -15.01 -2.17 4.63
C SER A 41 -16.02 -1.02 4.59
N GLY A 42 -16.81 -0.85 5.66
CA GLY A 42 -17.77 0.24 5.79
C GLY A 42 -17.14 1.64 5.68
N VAL A 43 -15.86 1.78 6.05
CA VAL A 43 -15.12 3.04 5.82
C VAL A 43 -14.98 3.33 4.32
N ILE A 44 -14.72 2.30 3.51
CA ILE A 44 -14.61 2.45 2.04
C ILE A 44 -16.00 2.73 1.46
N GLU A 45 -17.00 1.97 1.87
CA GLU A 45 -18.38 2.09 1.40
C GLU A 45 -18.96 3.48 1.69
N LEU A 46 -18.74 4.03 2.90
CA LEU A 46 -19.15 5.40 3.25
C LEU A 46 -18.44 6.45 2.37
N ARG A 47 -17.14 6.27 2.08
CA ARG A 47 -16.40 7.20 1.24
C ARG A 47 -16.86 7.19 -0.22
N GLU A 48 -17.25 6.03 -0.72
CA GLU A 48 -17.77 5.88 -2.08
C GLU A 48 -19.20 6.43 -2.21
N ALA A 49 -20.06 6.15 -1.22
CA ALA A 49 -21.45 6.58 -1.23
C ALA A 49 -21.60 8.09 -0.94
N PHE A 50 -20.77 8.65 -0.07
CA PHE A 50 -20.88 10.04 0.41
C PHE A 50 -19.54 10.79 0.26
N PRO A 51 -19.09 11.07 -0.99
CA PRO A 51 -17.77 11.67 -1.24
C PRO A 51 -17.63 13.12 -0.73
N ASP A 52 -18.72 13.75 -0.35
CA ASP A 52 -18.79 15.08 0.25
C ASP A 52 -18.68 15.05 1.78
N ALA A 53 -18.73 13.87 2.42
CA ALA A 53 -18.53 13.70 3.85
C ALA A 53 -17.07 13.47 4.21
N ILE A 54 -16.67 13.94 5.41
CA ILE A 54 -15.46 13.43 6.06
C ILE A 54 -15.80 12.07 6.66
N VAL A 55 -15.06 11.02 6.32
CA VAL A 55 -15.33 9.69 6.85
C VAL A 55 -14.36 9.35 7.97
N GLY A 56 -14.88 8.80 9.05
CA GLY A 56 -14.16 8.34 10.23
C GLY A 56 -14.54 6.92 10.64
N PHE A 57 -14.03 6.51 11.78
CA PHE A 57 -14.27 5.21 12.38
C PHE A 57 -14.44 5.36 13.90
N SER A 58 -15.55 4.87 14.43
CA SER A 58 -15.86 4.77 15.87
C SER A 58 -15.62 3.33 16.31
N ASP A 59 -14.57 3.12 17.11
CA ASP A 59 -14.01 1.81 17.41
C ASP A 59 -14.33 1.36 18.84
N HIS A 60 -15.06 0.27 18.98
CA HIS A 60 -15.36 -0.40 20.25
C HIS A 60 -14.63 -1.74 20.41
N SER A 61 -13.64 -2.02 19.56
CA SER A 61 -12.83 -3.24 19.66
C SER A 61 -11.79 -3.16 20.77
N ILE A 62 -11.25 -4.32 21.19
CA ILE A 62 -10.16 -4.37 22.15
C ILE A 62 -8.83 -4.14 21.43
N GLY A 63 -8.05 -3.17 21.93
CA GLY A 63 -6.72 -2.84 21.40
C GLY A 63 -6.79 -1.95 20.15
N PRO A 64 -5.63 -1.51 19.63
CA PRO A 64 -5.54 -0.43 18.64
C PRO A 64 -5.71 -0.88 17.18
N THR A 65 -5.86 -2.19 16.92
CA THR A 65 -5.72 -2.76 15.57
C THR A 65 -6.76 -2.22 14.60
N MET A 66 -8.04 -2.18 14.98
CA MET A 66 -9.12 -1.76 14.08
C MET A 66 -9.05 -0.26 13.80
N ALA A 67 -8.76 0.56 14.82
CA ALA A 67 -8.54 1.99 14.65
C ALA A 67 -7.40 2.28 13.67
N LEU A 68 -6.25 1.61 13.81
CA LEU A 68 -5.11 1.80 12.90
C LEU A 68 -5.38 1.29 11.49
N ALA A 69 -6.06 0.15 11.36
CA ALA A 69 -6.44 -0.39 10.07
C ALA A 69 -7.40 0.54 9.31
N SER A 70 -8.38 1.14 10.00
CA SER A 70 -9.34 2.07 9.40
C SER A 70 -8.67 3.31 8.81
N ILE A 71 -7.58 3.81 9.41
CA ILE A 71 -6.77 4.91 8.86
C ILE A 71 -6.17 4.50 7.51
N GLY A 72 -5.64 3.27 7.41
CA GLY A 72 -5.13 2.71 6.16
C GLY A 72 -6.20 2.59 5.07
N LEU A 73 -7.46 2.46 5.44
CA LEU A 73 -8.62 2.46 4.53
C LEU A 73 -9.16 3.87 4.24
N GLY A 74 -8.62 4.89 4.91
CA GLY A 74 -8.90 6.29 4.63
C GLY A 74 -9.82 6.97 5.65
N ALA A 75 -10.02 6.40 6.84
CA ALA A 75 -10.64 7.12 7.94
C ALA A 75 -9.78 8.33 8.34
N GLN A 76 -10.43 9.48 8.46
CA GLN A 76 -9.79 10.75 8.81
C GLN A 76 -10.08 11.16 10.27
N ILE A 77 -11.06 10.52 10.90
CA ILE A 77 -11.44 10.73 12.29
C ILE A 77 -11.48 9.36 12.95
N ILE A 78 -10.88 9.26 14.13
CA ILE A 78 -10.96 8.08 14.98
C ILE A 78 -11.62 8.48 16.28
N GLU A 79 -12.68 7.78 16.65
CA GLU A 79 -13.37 7.93 17.92
C GLU A 79 -13.23 6.63 18.71
N ARG A 80 -12.86 6.73 19.97
CA ARG A 80 -12.78 5.59 20.90
C ARG A 80 -13.09 6.00 22.32
N HIS A 81 -13.65 5.07 23.09
CA HIS A 81 -13.78 5.22 24.53
C HIS A 81 -12.40 5.36 25.19
N PHE A 82 -12.32 6.22 26.19
CA PHE A 82 -11.09 6.50 26.94
C PHE A 82 -11.31 6.28 28.43
N THR A 83 -10.32 5.69 29.09
CA THR A 83 -10.28 5.57 30.56
C THR A 83 -8.91 6.01 31.10
N ASP A 84 -8.91 6.60 32.28
CA ASP A 84 -7.68 6.90 33.03
C ASP A 84 -7.01 5.63 33.59
N THR A 85 -7.78 4.55 33.78
CA THR A 85 -7.28 3.27 34.27
C THR A 85 -8.19 2.11 33.84
N ARG A 86 -7.58 1.00 33.42
CA ARG A 86 -8.28 -0.25 33.09
C ARG A 86 -8.61 -1.10 34.30
N TYR A 87 -8.17 -0.71 35.50
CA TYR A 87 -8.49 -1.41 36.75
C TYR A 87 -9.81 -0.98 37.37
N ARG A 88 -10.51 -0.04 36.76
CA ARG A 88 -11.83 0.39 37.17
C ARG A 88 -12.89 -0.57 36.63
N GLU A 89 -13.90 -0.85 37.44
CA GLU A 89 -15.09 -1.56 36.99
C GLU A 89 -16.03 -0.61 36.23
N GLY A 90 -16.62 -1.09 35.15
CA GLY A 90 -17.59 -0.36 34.34
C GLY A 90 -17.86 -1.05 33.00
N PRO A 91 -19.01 -0.80 32.38
CA PRO A 91 -19.45 -1.52 31.18
C PRO A 91 -18.52 -1.32 29.99
N ASP A 92 -17.96 -0.14 29.79
CA ASP A 92 -17.19 0.21 28.60
C ASP A 92 -15.68 0.21 28.84
N ILE A 93 -15.22 -0.08 30.05
CA ILE A 93 -13.79 -0.08 30.41
C ILE A 93 -13.01 -1.08 29.57
N ILE A 94 -13.61 -2.23 29.28
CA ILE A 94 -12.95 -3.31 28.52
C ILE A 94 -12.56 -2.88 27.07
N CYS A 95 -13.36 -2.04 26.42
CA CYS A 95 -13.09 -1.50 25.08
C CYS A 95 -12.47 -0.11 25.10
N SER A 96 -12.30 0.49 26.29
CA SER A 96 -11.66 1.80 26.42
C SER A 96 -10.15 1.73 26.24
N MET A 97 -9.57 2.69 25.53
CA MET A 97 -8.13 2.93 25.51
C MET A 97 -7.70 3.67 26.78
N ASP A 98 -6.48 3.44 27.20
CA ASP A 98 -5.81 4.22 28.25
C ASP A 98 -4.79 5.20 27.65
N GLY A 99 -4.09 5.98 28.50
CA GLY A 99 -3.09 6.94 28.04
C GLY A 99 -1.96 6.35 27.18
N PRO A 100 -1.34 5.22 27.58
CA PRO A 100 -0.35 4.53 26.76
C PRO A 100 -0.88 4.09 25.40
N GLU A 101 -2.09 3.51 25.33
CA GLU A 101 -2.69 3.09 24.07
C GLU A 101 -3.06 4.28 23.17
N LEU A 102 -3.57 5.36 23.74
CA LEU A 102 -3.82 6.60 22.99
C LEU A 102 -2.52 7.14 22.38
N SER A 103 -1.45 7.19 23.16
CA SER A 103 -0.14 7.64 22.67
C SER A 103 0.40 6.75 21.55
N PHE A 104 0.20 5.44 21.67
CA PHE A 104 0.56 4.48 20.63
C PHE A 104 -0.24 4.70 19.34
N ILE A 105 -1.57 4.85 19.45
CA ILE A 105 -2.44 5.11 18.30
C ILE A 105 -2.02 6.41 17.59
N LEU A 106 -1.79 7.48 18.33
CA LEU A 106 -1.36 8.76 17.74
C LEU A 106 -0.06 8.62 16.95
N ALA A 107 0.96 8.00 17.55
CA ALA A 107 2.25 7.80 16.88
C ALA A 107 2.13 6.92 15.61
N ARG A 108 1.38 5.83 15.68
CA ARG A 108 1.20 4.93 14.53
C ARG A 108 0.30 5.53 13.45
N SER A 109 -0.68 6.35 13.84
CA SER A 109 -1.52 7.10 12.89
C SER A 109 -0.69 8.01 11.99
N GLU A 110 0.27 8.74 12.56
CA GLU A 110 1.20 9.60 11.81
C GLU A 110 2.03 8.79 10.80
N GLU A 111 2.55 7.63 11.22
CA GLU A 111 3.32 6.75 10.34
C GLU A 111 2.50 6.23 9.17
N ILE A 112 1.28 5.74 9.44
CA ILE A 112 0.36 5.24 8.42
C ILE A 112 0.00 6.38 7.46
N TRP A 113 -0.42 7.53 7.98
CA TRP A 113 -0.80 8.70 7.18
C TRP A 113 0.33 9.16 6.27
N THR A 114 1.56 9.24 6.79
CA THR A 114 2.74 9.60 6.01
C THR A 114 2.98 8.60 4.88
N SER A 115 2.86 7.30 5.18
CA SER A 115 3.07 6.24 4.19
C SER A 115 2.02 6.25 3.07
N MET A 116 0.77 6.55 3.39
CA MET A 116 -0.34 6.60 2.42
C MET A 116 -0.23 7.75 1.41
N ARG A 117 0.56 8.79 1.71
CA ARG A 117 0.77 9.93 0.80
C ARG A 117 1.74 9.62 -0.34
N ASN A 118 2.48 8.52 -0.25
CA ASN A 118 3.43 8.12 -1.26
C ASN A 118 2.74 7.47 -2.45
N LYS A 119 3.11 7.89 -3.66
CA LYS A 119 2.62 7.27 -4.90
C LYS A 119 3.38 5.97 -5.17
N LYS A 120 2.74 5.05 -5.91
CA LYS A 120 3.40 3.84 -6.41
C LYS A 120 4.40 4.18 -7.51
N GLN A 121 5.57 4.63 -7.10
CA GLN A 121 6.70 4.96 -7.99
C GLN A 121 8.02 4.64 -7.28
N ARG A 122 9.08 4.46 -8.07
CA ARG A 122 10.42 4.30 -7.50
C ARG A 122 10.87 5.61 -6.86
N SER A 123 11.31 5.54 -5.61
CA SER A 123 11.91 6.68 -4.93
C SER A 123 13.37 6.90 -5.37
N GLN A 124 13.86 8.12 -5.21
CA GLN A 124 15.27 8.42 -5.47
C GLN A 124 16.20 7.63 -4.52
N ALA A 125 15.75 7.35 -3.31
CA ALA A 125 16.51 6.57 -2.33
C ALA A 125 16.74 5.11 -2.79
N GLU A 126 15.86 4.56 -3.64
CA GLU A 126 15.97 3.19 -4.17
C GLU A 126 16.92 3.08 -5.38
N GLU A 127 17.47 4.18 -5.90
CA GLU A 127 18.23 4.18 -7.15
C GLU A 127 19.47 3.27 -7.09
N SER A 128 20.21 3.27 -5.98
CA SER A 128 21.40 2.42 -5.81
C SER A 128 21.02 0.94 -5.79
N VAL A 129 19.97 0.60 -5.05
CA VAL A 129 19.43 -0.77 -4.97
C VAL A 129 18.87 -1.19 -6.33
N TYR A 130 18.16 -0.30 -7.01
CA TYR A 130 17.61 -0.56 -8.33
C TYR A 130 18.69 -0.95 -9.34
N ARG A 131 19.79 -0.18 -9.42
CA ARG A 131 20.93 -0.48 -10.31
C ARG A 131 21.59 -1.81 -9.99
N PHE A 132 21.77 -2.10 -8.71
CA PHE A 132 22.36 -3.36 -8.27
C PHE A 132 21.43 -4.56 -8.47
N ALA A 133 20.16 -4.43 -8.06
CA ALA A 133 19.24 -5.56 -7.99
C ALA A 133 18.66 -6.00 -9.35
N ARG A 134 18.59 -5.10 -10.32
CA ARG A 134 18.14 -5.47 -11.68
C ARG A 134 19.21 -6.22 -12.44
N GLY A 135 18.75 -7.00 -13.41
CA GLY A 135 19.63 -7.71 -14.33
C GLY A 135 19.86 -6.94 -15.63
N SER A 136 21.01 -7.15 -16.23
CA SER A 136 21.30 -6.83 -17.63
C SER A 136 21.39 -8.11 -18.45
N VAL A 137 21.14 -8.03 -19.75
CA VAL A 137 21.39 -9.15 -20.65
C VAL A 137 22.91 -9.32 -20.81
N VAL A 138 23.36 -10.54 -20.54
CA VAL A 138 24.78 -10.95 -20.65
C VAL A 138 24.92 -12.16 -21.59
N ALA A 139 26.09 -12.33 -22.16
CA ALA A 139 26.45 -13.56 -22.84
C ALA A 139 26.55 -14.70 -21.83
N ASP A 140 25.81 -15.80 -22.03
CA ASP A 140 25.85 -17.00 -21.20
C ASP A 140 26.89 -18.03 -21.75
N SER A 141 27.30 -17.87 -23.00
CA SER A 141 28.41 -18.55 -23.63
C SER A 141 29.35 -17.56 -24.33
N ASP A 142 30.53 -18.00 -24.82
CA ASP A 142 31.34 -17.18 -25.71
C ASP A 142 30.59 -17.07 -27.06
N ILE A 143 30.30 -15.87 -27.51
CA ILE A 143 29.61 -15.57 -28.78
C ILE A 143 30.66 -15.07 -29.79
N LYS A 144 30.66 -15.62 -30.99
CA LYS A 144 31.57 -15.20 -32.05
C LYS A 144 30.98 -14.14 -32.95
N LYS A 145 31.84 -13.25 -33.47
CA LYS A 145 31.45 -12.31 -34.51
C LYS A 145 30.76 -13.04 -35.66
N GLY A 146 29.59 -12.55 -36.08
CA GLY A 146 28.78 -13.15 -37.14
C GLY A 146 27.81 -14.21 -36.63
N GLN A 147 27.86 -14.63 -35.38
CA GLN A 147 26.91 -15.56 -34.78
C GLN A 147 25.56 -14.90 -34.61
N VAL A 148 24.49 -15.64 -34.99
CA VAL A 148 23.10 -15.22 -34.69
C VAL A 148 22.75 -15.69 -33.30
N LEU A 149 22.28 -14.75 -32.46
CA LEU A 149 21.96 -15.01 -31.06
C LEU A 149 20.72 -15.90 -30.95
N CYS A 150 20.83 -16.95 -30.15
CA CYS A 150 19.71 -17.77 -29.71
C CYS A 150 19.55 -17.71 -28.19
N GLU A 151 18.48 -18.31 -27.65
CA GLU A 151 18.13 -18.25 -26.24
C GLU A 151 19.23 -18.82 -25.33
N SER A 152 19.98 -19.83 -25.77
CA SER A 152 21.09 -20.41 -25.01
C SER A 152 22.35 -19.57 -24.98
N ASP A 153 22.46 -18.55 -25.82
CA ASP A 153 23.65 -17.68 -25.89
C ASP A 153 23.64 -16.53 -24.89
N ILE A 154 22.45 -16.14 -24.45
CA ILE A 154 22.28 -14.96 -23.60
C ILE A 154 21.39 -15.26 -22.40
N TRP A 155 21.65 -14.57 -21.28
CA TRP A 155 20.85 -14.67 -20.05
C TRP A 155 20.86 -13.36 -19.29
N MET A 156 20.07 -13.29 -18.23
CA MET A 156 20.01 -12.09 -17.38
C MET A 156 20.81 -12.28 -16.11
N ARG A 157 21.75 -11.38 -15.85
CA ARG A 157 22.55 -11.37 -14.62
C ARG A 157 22.64 -9.97 -14.03
N ARG A 158 22.75 -9.88 -12.72
CA ARG A 158 23.07 -8.62 -12.02
C ARG A 158 24.52 -8.21 -12.29
N PRO A 159 24.82 -6.89 -12.28
CA PRO A 159 23.95 -5.74 -12.01
C PRO A 159 23.19 -5.25 -13.26
N GLY A 160 22.17 -4.39 -13.01
CA GLY A 160 21.38 -3.75 -14.04
C GLY A 160 22.02 -2.47 -14.62
N THR A 161 23.32 -2.52 -14.88
CA THR A 161 24.12 -1.39 -15.41
C THR A 161 24.40 -1.48 -16.91
N GLY A 162 23.95 -2.56 -17.57
CA GLY A 162 24.12 -2.77 -19.00
C GLY A 162 23.08 -2.02 -19.84
N ASP A 163 23.34 -1.98 -21.16
CA ASP A 163 22.50 -1.29 -22.12
C ASP A 163 21.14 -1.98 -22.36
N PHE A 164 21.07 -3.29 -22.15
CA PHE A 164 19.87 -4.10 -22.33
C PHE A 164 19.43 -4.71 -21.02
N GLY A 165 18.17 -4.48 -20.66
CA GLY A 165 17.53 -5.06 -19.49
C GLY A 165 16.63 -6.25 -19.84
N PRO A 166 15.91 -6.81 -18.84
CA PRO A 166 15.05 -7.98 -19.04
C PRO A 166 13.99 -7.81 -20.15
N LYS A 167 13.45 -6.60 -20.32
CA LYS A 167 12.45 -6.30 -21.36
C LYS A 167 12.99 -6.42 -22.78
N ASP A 168 14.31 -6.30 -22.93
CA ASP A 168 14.98 -6.28 -24.24
C ASP A 168 15.42 -7.67 -24.68
N PHE A 169 15.31 -8.68 -23.81
CA PHE A 169 15.83 -10.05 -24.01
C PHE A 169 15.36 -10.68 -25.32
N TYR A 170 14.06 -10.73 -25.53
CA TYR A 170 13.48 -11.33 -26.75
C TYR A 170 13.79 -10.53 -28.01
N GLY A 171 14.00 -9.23 -27.89
CA GLY A 171 14.38 -8.36 -29.02
C GLY A 171 15.84 -8.53 -29.46
N LEU A 172 16.65 -9.24 -28.67
CA LEU A 172 18.04 -9.59 -29.03
C LEU A 172 18.15 -10.95 -29.74
N LEU A 173 17.17 -11.81 -29.60
CA LEU A 173 17.15 -13.10 -30.27
C LEU A 173 17.04 -12.89 -31.80
N GLY A 174 17.84 -13.63 -32.56
CA GLY A 174 17.92 -13.52 -34.00
C GLY A 174 18.84 -12.39 -34.52
N LYS A 175 19.33 -11.51 -33.62
CA LYS A 175 20.34 -10.51 -33.97
C LYS A 175 21.71 -11.14 -34.17
N THR A 176 22.53 -10.51 -35.02
CA THR A 176 23.88 -11.01 -35.37
C THR A 176 24.93 -10.24 -34.55
N ALA A 177 25.86 -10.95 -33.93
CA ALA A 177 26.99 -10.36 -33.23
C ALA A 177 27.95 -9.66 -34.20
N THR A 178 28.32 -8.43 -33.93
CA THR A 178 29.24 -7.59 -34.69
C THR A 178 30.68 -7.80 -34.27
N ILE A 179 30.90 -8.29 -33.04
CA ILE A 179 32.20 -8.54 -32.40
C ILE A 179 32.15 -9.90 -31.68
N ASP A 180 33.32 -10.41 -31.25
CA ASP A 180 33.41 -11.50 -30.28
C ASP A 180 32.97 -11.00 -28.91
N ILE A 181 32.03 -11.71 -28.24
CA ILE A 181 31.53 -11.36 -26.91
C ILE A 181 31.85 -12.50 -25.95
N LYS A 182 32.57 -12.22 -24.88
CA LYS A 182 32.94 -13.21 -23.89
C LYS A 182 31.81 -13.57 -22.96
N ARG A 183 31.75 -14.83 -22.53
CA ARG A 183 30.81 -15.27 -21.49
C ARG A 183 30.85 -14.35 -20.26
N ASN A 184 29.69 -14.10 -19.68
CA ASN A 184 29.47 -13.20 -18.55
C ASN A 184 29.69 -11.70 -18.85
N SER A 185 29.99 -11.32 -20.10
CA SER A 185 30.02 -9.91 -20.49
C SER A 185 28.60 -9.38 -20.75
N GLN A 186 28.31 -8.16 -20.32
CA GLN A 186 27.06 -7.46 -20.67
C GLN A 186 27.08 -7.15 -22.17
N ILE A 187 25.98 -7.44 -22.85
CA ILE A 187 25.80 -7.07 -24.27
C ILE A 187 25.53 -5.57 -24.35
N LYS A 188 26.26 -4.87 -25.22
CA LYS A 188 26.16 -3.44 -25.40
C LYS A 188 25.44 -3.07 -26.70
N LYS A 189 24.94 -1.86 -26.78
CA LYS A 189 24.48 -1.27 -28.04
C LYS A 189 25.64 -1.23 -29.02
N GLY A 190 25.42 -1.79 -30.22
CA GLY A 190 26.47 -1.95 -31.23
C GLY A 190 27.18 -3.29 -31.25
N ASP A 191 27.12 -4.11 -30.21
CA ASP A 191 27.65 -5.48 -30.21
C ASP A 191 26.79 -6.41 -31.08
N VAL A 192 25.55 -6.00 -31.38
CA VAL A 192 24.56 -6.78 -32.14
C VAL A 192 23.78 -5.90 -33.13
N ILE A 193 23.39 -6.43 -34.29
CA ILE A 193 22.58 -5.77 -35.33
C ILE A 193 21.34 -6.59 -35.68
#